data_23d9f6642d2513469261fe75c2b6ddfc
#
_entry.id   23d9f6642d2513469261fe75c2b6ddfc
#
_cell.length_a   1.000
_cell.length_b   1.000
_cell.length_c   1.000
_cell.angle_alpha   90.00
_cell.angle_beta   90.00
_cell.angle_gamma   90.00
#
_symmetry.space_group_name_H-M   'P 1'
#
loop_
_entity.id
_entity.type
_entity.pdbx_description
1 polymer ?
#
loop_
_entity_poly.entity_id
_entity_poly.type
_entity_poly.pdbx_seq_one_letter_code
_entity_poly.pdbx_strand_id
1 'polypeptide(L)'
;LTLAPALPSLPSILLPDYVLYLAVPHLIATISHTSIAVTDKGIELLSMLVDRIPKRTMGKQEWAKDQRPPPMHWMAVSQACINFVVKCPDPMRRAHCWKKWISMLNAFSYTHEFLLTKHIVQMCPHNNVVAMLVDVLGRNCMFRNTELNRLKWTNDVIWSVWDRAALDNATDLFEVAEVYTSCMTTLRTCLMFESTKDVNMYGLWPSIGKGRLDCLQTFWNQVHAKIEARSCDKKEVDRELLEVQDGSGGSSGSRTKQRLAARLEGMREEISRLCIMEHNTGMVMELIHEKKE
;
A
#
# COMPACT_ATOMS: atom_id res chain seq x y z
N LEU A 1 -51.76 7.80 15.99
CA LEU A 1 -50.31 7.99 16.29
C LEU A 1 -49.94 6.96 17.37
N THR A 2 -49.60 5.74 16.94
CA THR A 2 -49.02 4.71 17.80
C THR A 2 -47.52 5.01 17.96
N LEU A 3 -47.14 5.49 19.14
CA LEU A 3 -45.79 5.57 19.60
C LEU A 3 -45.18 4.16 19.59
N ALA A 4 -44.32 3.87 18.63
CA ALA A 4 -43.48 2.67 18.70
C ALA A 4 -42.72 2.70 20.04
N PRO A 5 -42.77 1.62 20.85
CA PRO A 5 -42.02 1.61 22.09
C PRO A 5 -40.54 1.83 21.77
N ALA A 6 -39.96 2.83 22.44
CA ALA A 6 -38.52 3.03 22.34
C ALA A 6 -37.82 1.73 22.76
N LEU A 7 -37.15 1.06 21.83
CA LEU A 7 -36.36 -0.13 22.15
C LEU A 7 -35.38 0.28 23.25
N PRO A 8 -35.34 -0.46 24.37
CA PRO A 8 -34.38 -0.15 25.42
C PRO A 8 -32.98 -0.15 24.80
N SER A 9 -32.23 0.91 25.06
CA SER A 9 -30.83 1.00 24.56
C SER A 9 -30.09 -0.23 25.04
N LEU A 10 -29.58 -1.02 24.10
CA LEU A 10 -28.75 -2.18 24.43
C LEU A 10 -27.60 -1.71 25.32
N PRO A 11 -27.30 -2.45 26.42
CA PRO A 11 -26.13 -2.14 27.22
C PRO A 11 -24.90 -2.02 26.34
N SER A 12 -24.07 -1.01 26.57
CA SER A 12 -22.86 -0.74 25.76
C SER A 12 -21.93 -1.96 25.63
N ILE A 13 -21.94 -2.85 26.62
CA ILE A 13 -21.20 -4.13 26.62
C ILE A 13 -21.66 -5.09 25.48
N LEU A 14 -22.85 -4.92 24.95
CA LEU A 14 -23.37 -5.73 23.84
C LEU A 14 -23.16 -5.06 22.48
N LEU A 15 -22.61 -3.84 22.45
CA LEU A 15 -22.28 -3.17 21.20
C LEU A 15 -21.09 -3.88 20.53
N PRO A 16 -21.19 -4.22 19.24
CA PRO A 16 -20.15 -4.97 18.54
C PRO A 16 -18.76 -4.31 18.59
N ASP A 17 -18.69 -2.98 18.56
CA ASP A 17 -17.46 -2.20 18.67
C ASP A 17 -16.82 -2.33 20.06
N TYR A 18 -17.61 -2.34 21.13
CA TYR A 18 -17.12 -2.56 22.48
C TYR A 18 -16.62 -4.00 22.68
N VAL A 19 -17.34 -4.99 22.13
CA VAL A 19 -16.90 -6.40 22.17
C VAL A 19 -15.58 -6.58 21.42
N LEU A 20 -15.44 -5.94 20.25
CA LEU A 20 -14.18 -5.95 19.51
C LEU A 20 -13.06 -5.30 20.33
N TYR A 21 -13.31 -4.17 21.00
CA TYR A 21 -12.34 -3.52 21.86
C TYR A 21 -11.86 -4.44 22.99
N LEU A 22 -12.76 -5.12 23.67
CA LEU A 22 -12.41 -6.09 24.72
C LEU A 22 -11.63 -7.29 24.19
N ALA A 23 -11.88 -7.69 22.95
CA ALA A 23 -11.19 -8.82 22.31
C ALA A 23 -9.77 -8.48 21.82
N VAL A 24 -9.39 -7.20 21.76
CA VAL A 24 -8.08 -6.76 21.22
C VAL A 24 -6.87 -7.50 21.84
N PRO A 25 -6.71 -7.65 23.14
CA PRO A 25 -5.58 -8.38 23.70
C PRO A 25 -5.53 -9.84 23.22
N HIS A 26 -6.68 -10.49 23.12
CA HIS A 26 -6.80 -11.87 22.63
C HIS A 26 -6.50 -11.97 21.13
N LEU A 27 -6.96 -11.00 20.34
CA LEU A 27 -6.64 -10.92 18.90
C LEU A 27 -5.13 -10.78 18.68
N ILE A 28 -4.49 -9.89 19.40
CA ILE A 28 -3.03 -9.70 19.32
C ILE A 28 -2.30 -11.00 19.68
N ALA A 29 -2.65 -11.61 20.82
CA ALA A 29 -2.01 -12.83 21.29
C ALA A 29 -2.20 -14.01 20.31
N THR A 30 -3.40 -14.18 19.76
CA THR A 30 -3.70 -15.29 18.86
C THR A 30 -3.13 -15.08 17.46
N ILE A 31 -3.26 -13.89 16.86
CA ILE A 31 -2.73 -13.60 15.52
C ILE A 31 -1.19 -13.60 15.51
N SER A 32 -0.55 -13.21 16.60
CA SER A 32 0.91 -13.25 16.75
C SER A 32 1.46 -14.61 17.22
N HIS A 33 0.61 -15.61 17.40
CA HIS A 33 1.04 -16.92 17.89
C HIS A 33 1.88 -17.68 16.84
N THR A 34 2.82 -18.49 17.29
CA THR A 34 3.69 -19.30 16.42
C THR A 34 2.96 -20.46 15.74
N SER A 35 1.91 -21.00 16.37
CA SER A 35 1.09 -22.07 15.80
C SER A 35 0.08 -21.50 14.80
N ILE A 36 0.15 -21.99 13.57
CA ILE A 36 -0.76 -21.61 12.48
C ILE A 36 -2.23 -21.84 12.85
N ALA A 37 -2.54 -22.96 13.54
CA ALA A 37 -3.91 -23.27 13.93
C ALA A 37 -4.49 -22.25 14.95
N VAL A 38 -3.64 -21.70 15.83
CA VAL A 38 -4.05 -20.63 16.77
C VAL A 38 -4.24 -19.32 16.01
N THR A 39 -3.34 -19.01 15.08
CA THR A 39 -3.43 -17.79 14.28
C THR A 39 -4.68 -17.79 13.38
N ASP A 40 -5.02 -18.91 12.76
CA ASP A 40 -6.26 -19.05 11.97
C ASP A 40 -7.49 -18.74 12.82
N LYS A 41 -7.55 -19.26 14.07
CA LYS A 41 -8.64 -18.94 15.00
C LYS A 41 -8.69 -17.46 15.38
N GLY A 42 -7.52 -16.82 15.52
CA GLY A 42 -7.43 -15.38 15.76
C GLY A 42 -7.99 -14.57 14.58
N ILE A 43 -7.69 -14.96 13.34
CA ILE A 43 -8.21 -14.32 12.13
C ILE A 43 -9.71 -14.56 11.99
N GLU A 44 -10.21 -15.76 12.31
CA GLU A 44 -11.64 -16.07 12.34
C GLU A 44 -12.36 -15.23 13.39
N LEU A 45 -11.80 -15.10 14.60
CA LEU A 45 -12.36 -14.24 15.65
C LEU A 45 -12.44 -12.79 15.19
N LEU A 46 -11.37 -12.25 14.60
CA LEU A 46 -11.37 -10.92 14.01
C LEU A 46 -12.48 -10.78 12.97
N SER A 47 -12.62 -11.77 12.08
CA SER A 47 -13.69 -11.81 11.08
C SER A 47 -15.08 -11.72 11.69
N MET A 48 -15.35 -12.60 12.66
CA MET A 48 -16.68 -12.67 13.31
C MET A 48 -17.05 -11.38 14.04
N LEU A 49 -16.07 -10.70 14.64
CA LEU A 49 -16.29 -9.45 15.34
C LEU A 49 -16.50 -8.29 14.37
N VAL A 50 -15.65 -8.17 13.35
CA VAL A 50 -15.72 -7.10 12.35
C VAL A 50 -16.96 -7.19 11.48
N ASP A 51 -17.39 -8.40 11.09
CA ASP A 51 -18.58 -8.61 10.24
C ASP A 51 -19.89 -8.18 10.95
N ARG A 52 -19.87 -8.05 12.28
CA ARG A 52 -21.01 -7.56 13.09
C ARG A 52 -21.03 -6.03 13.24
N ILE A 53 -19.94 -5.34 12.91
CA ILE A 53 -19.83 -3.89 13.07
C ILE A 53 -20.30 -3.22 11.78
N PRO A 54 -21.29 -2.33 11.83
CA PRO A 54 -21.66 -1.56 10.66
C PRO A 54 -20.46 -0.74 10.16
N LYS A 55 -20.29 -0.69 8.84
CA LYS A 55 -19.21 0.10 8.25
C LYS A 55 -19.30 1.56 8.69
N ARG A 56 -18.15 2.17 8.99
CA ARG A 56 -18.03 3.60 9.31
C ARG A 56 -18.63 4.02 10.65
N THR A 57 -18.84 3.09 11.57
CA THR A 57 -19.41 3.42 12.88
C THR A 57 -18.38 3.57 13.99
N MET A 58 -17.24 2.90 13.87
CA MET A 58 -16.20 2.94 14.90
C MET A 58 -15.49 4.30 14.96
N GLY A 59 -15.16 4.72 16.15
CA GLY A 59 -14.34 5.90 16.39
C GLY A 59 -15.04 7.25 16.26
N LYS A 60 -16.36 7.31 16.18
CA LYS A 60 -17.09 8.58 15.99
C LYS A 60 -16.94 9.59 17.14
N GLN A 61 -16.47 9.20 18.30
CA GLN A 61 -16.56 10.04 19.51
C GLN A 61 -15.26 10.51 20.14
N GLU A 62 -14.11 9.84 20.02
CA GLU A 62 -13.03 10.07 20.97
C GLU A 62 -11.71 10.65 20.45
N TRP A 63 -11.24 10.33 19.26
CA TRP A 63 -9.91 10.78 18.85
C TRP A 63 -9.86 11.74 17.67
N ALA A 64 -10.98 11.94 16.99
CA ALA A 64 -11.04 12.84 15.82
C ALA A 64 -10.92 14.32 16.20
N LYS A 65 -11.28 14.69 17.43
CA LYS A 65 -11.29 16.10 17.87
C LYS A 65 -9.88 16.68 18.07
N ASP A 66 -8.90 15.87 18.45
CA ASP A 66 -7.59 16.35 18.91
C ASP A 66 -6.43 15.98 17.99
N GLN A 67 -6.66 15.38 16.82
CA GLN A 67 -5.61 14.85 15.92
C GLN A 67 -4.57 13.94 16.64
N ARG A 68 -4.96 13.31 17.72
CA ARG A 68 -4.10 12.40 18.47
C ARG A 68 -3.73 11.19 17.65
N PRO A 69 -2.56 10.58 17.88
CA PRO A 69 -2.22 9.33 17.24
C PRO A 69 -3.28 8.26 17.55
N PRO A 70 -3.48 7.31 16.62
CA PRO A 70 -4.43 6.21 16.85
C PRO A 70 -4.13 5.50 18.16
N PRO A 71 -5.15 5.04 18.90
CA PRO A 71 -4.94 4.27 20.11
C PRO A 71 -4.00 3.08 19.87
N MET A 72 -3.02 2.88 20.74
CA MET A 72 -1.96 1.88 20.60
C MET A 72 -2.48 0.47 20.35
N HIS A 73 -3.64 0.13 20.89
CA HIS A 73 -4.23 -1.21 20.71
C HIS A 73 -4.66 -1.49 19.25
N TRP A 74 -5.18 -0.50 18.51
CA TRP A 74 -5.52 -0.67 17.08
C TRP A 74 -4.27 -0.78 16.21
N MET A 75 -3.23 -0.05 16.59
CA MET A 75 -1.92 -0.19 15.97
C MET A 75 -1.34 -1.58 16.20
N ALA A 76 -1.45 -2.12 17.42
CA ALA A 76 -0.94 -3.44 17.76
C ALA A 76 -1.68 -4.57 17.01
N VAL A 77 -3.02 -4.50 16.89
CA VAL A 77 -3.77 -5.45 16.03
C VAL A 77 -3.34 -5.35 14.58
N SER A 78 -3.21 -4.12 14.05
CA SER A 78 -2.75 -3.91 12.69
C SER A 78 -1.34 -4.47 12.48
N GLN A 79 -0.43 -4.24 13.41
CA GLN A 79 0.92 -4.78 13.35
C GLN A 79 0.93 -6.33 13.39
N ALA A 80 0.08 -6.95 14.20
CA ALA A 80 -0.06 -8.40 14.24
C ALA A 80 -0.54 -8.95 12.89
N CYS A 81 -1.55 -8.32 12.28
CA CYS A 81 -2.04 -8.69 10.94
C CYS A 81 -0.96 -8.50 9.86
N ILE A 82 -0.24 -7.37 9.87
CA ILE A 82 0.85 -7.10 8.93
C ILE A 82 1.95 -8.15 9.07
N ASN A 83 2.40 -8.43 10.28
CA ASN A 83 3.43 -9.44 10.53
C ASN A 83 3.00 -10.81 10.01
N PHE A 84 1.74 -11.17 10.18
CA PHE A 84 1.21 -12.41 9.64
C PHE A 84 1.20 -12.41 8.10
N VAL A 85 0.68 -11.34 7.48
CA VAL A 85 0.64 -11.21 6.01
C VAL A 85 2.04 -11.30 5.39
N VAL A 86 3.04 -10.74 6.04
CA VAL A 86 4.43 -10.76 5.55
C VAL A 86 5.08 -12.12 5.74
N LYS A 87 4.86 -12.78 6.89
CA LYS A 87 5.60 -14.00 7.28
C LYS A 87 4.92 -15.30 6.86
N CYS A 88 3.61 -15.30 6.65
CA CYS A 88 2.87 -16.53 6.32
C CYS A 88 3.24 -17.01 4.90
N PRO A 89 3.70 -18.26 4.73
CA PRO A 89 4.07 -18.79 3.41
C PRO A 89 2.84 -19.07 2.53
N ASP A 90 1.68 -19.34 3.13
CA ASP A 90 0.45 -19.67 2.41
C ASP A 90 -0.25 -18.41 1.86
N PRO A 91 -0.34 -18.26 0.52
CA PRO A 91 -0.93 -17.09 -0.12
C PRO A 91 -2.44 -16.94 0.18
N MET A 92 -3.17 -18.04 0.34
CA MET A 92 -4.61 -17.99 0.62
C MET A 92 -4.88 -17.45 2.03
N ARG A 93 -4.09 -17.86 3.01
CA ARG A 93 -4.16 -17.35 4.38
C ARG A 93 -3.74 -15.90 4.47
N ARG A 94 -2.68 -15.50 3.75
CA ARG A 94 -2.29 -14.09 3.64
C ARG A 94 -3.43 -13.23 3.11
N ALA A 95 -4.02 -13.65 1.99
CA ALA A 95 -5.13 -12.93 1.37
C ALA A 95 -6.36 -12.85 2.29
N HIS A 96 -6.66 -13.92 3.03
CA HIS A 96 -7.76 -13.95 3.99
C HIS A 96 -7.53 -12.97 5.14
N CYS A 97 -6.37 -13.02 5.79
CA CYS A 97 -5.99 -12.09 6.86
C CYS A 97 -6.02 -10.64 6.37
N TRP A 98 -5.43 -10.35 5.20
CA TRP A 98 -5.46 -9.04 4.57
C TRP A 98 -6.89 -8.53 4.39
N LYS A 99 -7.77 -9.34 3.79
CA LYS A 99 -9.16 -8.98 3.57
C LYS A 99 -9.88 -8.62 4.87
N LYS A 100 -9.66 -9.40 5.95
CA LYS A 100 -10.31 -9.16 7.24
C LYS A 100 -9.75 -7.95 7.96
N TRP A 101 -8.45 -7.72 7.87
CA TRP A 101 -7.83 -6.50 8.37
C TRP A 101 -8.34 -5.25 7.65
N ILE A 102 -8.43 -5.27 6.32
CA ILE A 102 -9.04 -4.17 5.54
C ILE A 102 -10.51 -3.97 5.92
N SER A 103 -11.25 -5.05 6.19
CA SER A 103 -12.63 -4.93 6.69
C SER A 103 -12.68 -4.22 8.05
N MET A 104 -11.72 -4.49 8.95
CA MET A 104 -11.59 -3.78 10.22
C MET A 104 -11.31 -2.28 10.00
N LEU A 105 -10.38 -1.94 9.11
CA LEU A 105 -10.12 -0.53 8.77
C LEU A 105 -11.37 0.15 8.23
N ASN A 106 -12.15 -0.53 7.41
CA ASN A 106 -13.41 -0.04 6.87
C ASN A 106 -14.55 0.11 7.92
N ALA A 107 -14.44 -0.50 9.08
CA ALA A 107 -15.38 -0.31 10.17
C ALA A 107 -15.21 1.06 10.86
N PHE A 108 -14.01 1.63 10.82
CA PHE A 108 -13.73 2.97 11.34
C PHE A 108 -14.39 4.07 10.50
N SER A 109 -14.71 5.20 11.14
CA SER A 109 -15.08 6.41 10.41
C SER A 109 -13.94 6.84 9.47
N TYR A 110 -14.25 7.58 8.42
CA TYR A 110 -13.24 7.97 7.42
C TYR A 110 -12.02 8.68 8.01
N THR A 111 -12.24 9.57 8.98
CA THR A 111 -11.15 10.28 9.65
C THR A 111 -10.26 9.33 10.44
N HIS A 112 -10.85 8.36 11.14
CA HIS A 112 -10.09 7.40 11.95
C HIS A 112 -9.37 6.36 11.08
N GLU A 113 -9.99 5.86 10.04
CA GLU A 113 -9.34 5.01 9.04
C GLU A 113 -8.13 5.73 8.43
N PHE A 114 -8.31 7.01 8.05
CA PHE A 114 -7.23 7.82 7.51
C PHE A 114 -6.06 7.96 8.48
N LEU A 115 -6.32 8.38 9.73
CA LEU A 115 -5.28 8.57 10.74
C LEU A 115 -4.54 7.27 11.06
N LEU A 116 -5.28 6.16 11.21
CA LEU A 116 -4.70 4.85 11.47
C LEU A 116 -3.83 4.40 10.29
N THR A 117 -4.33 4.51 9.08
CA THR A 117 -3.61 4.07 7.88
C THR A 117 -2.40 4.97 7.59
N LYS A 118 -2.54 6.30 7.76
CA LYS A 118 -1.40 7.23 7.65
C LYS A 118 -0.27 6.82 8.58
N HIS A 119 -0.61 6.54 9.84
CA HIS A 119 0.40 6.15 10.84
C HIS A 119 1.03 4.79 10.48
N ILE A 120 0.23 3.81 10.05
CA ILE A 120 0.74 2.51 9.60
C ILE A 120 1.71 2.68 8.43
N VAL A 121 1.32 3.44 7.41
CA VAL A 121 2.16 3.71 6.23
C VAL A 121 3.49 4.38 6.61
N GLN A 122 3.46 5.32 7.57
CA GLN A 122 4.66 6.00 8.04
C GLN A 122 5.61 5.09 8.82
N MET A 123 5.08 4.11 9.56
CA MET A 123 5.86 3.25 10.47
C MET A 123 6.16 1.86 9.91
N CYS A 124 5.45 1.41 8.88
CA CYS A 124 5.60 0.05 8.36
C CYS A 124 6.90 -0.10 7.57
N PRO A 125 7.78 -1.04 7.93
CA PRO A 125 9.04 -1.27 7.22
C PRO A 125 8.86 -2.07 5.92
N HIS A 126 7.67 -2.62 5.66
CA HIS A 126 7.40 -3.53 4.55
C HIS A 126 6.81 -2.77 3.35
N ASN A 127 7.62 -2.50 2.34
CA ASN A 127 7.23 -1.71 1.17
C ASN A 127 6.03 -2.32 0.41
N ASN A 128 5.95 -3.64 0.25
CA ASN A 128 4.83 -4.31 -0.37
C ASN A 128 3.49 -4.07 0.36
N VAL A 129 3.51 -4.06 1.70
CA VAL A 129 2.31 -3.74 2.50
C VAL A 129 1.93 -2.27 2.35
N VAL A 130 2.91 -1.37 2.35
CA VAL A 130 2.70 0.07 2.11
C VAL A 130 2.08 0.29 0.73
N ALA A 131 2.60 -0.35 -0.33
CA ALA A 131 2.04 -0.29 -1.67
C ALA A 131 0.58 -0.73 -1.72
N MET A 132 0.27 -1.89 -1.13
CA MET A 132 -1.11 -2.39 -1.05
C MET A 132 -2.05 -1.44 -0.29
N LEU A 133 -1.58 -0.79 0.79
CA LEU A 133 -2.37 0.19 1.55
C LEU A 133 -2.60 1.45 0.75
N VAL A 134 -1.60 1.95 0.03
CA VAL A 134 -1.73 3.10 -0.87
C VAL A 134 -2.81 2.83 -1.91
N ASP A 135 -2.82 1.65 -2.53
CA ASP A 135 -3.85 1.25 -3.49
C ASP A 135 -5.27 1.18 -2.88
N VAL A 136 -5.39 0.61 -1.68
CA VAL A 136 -6.68 0.50 -0.99
C VAL A 136 -7.20 1.89 -0.64
N LEU A 137 -6.36 2.75 -0.09
CA LEU A 137 -6.73 4.13 0.25
C LEU A 137 -7.06 4.93 -0.99
N GLY A 138 -6.27 4.83 -2.04
CA GLY A 138 -6.51 5.50 -3.32
C GLY A 138 -7.89 5.19 -3.86
N ARG A 139 -8.23 3.92 -3.97
CA ARG A 139 -9.57 3.48 -4.39
C ARG A 139 -10.67 4.00 -3.45
N ASN A 140 -10.46 3.90 -2.16
CA ASN A 140 -11.44 4.35 -1.18
C ASN A 140 -11.67 5.88 -1.24
N CYS A 141 -10.63 6.67 -1.41
CA CYS A 141 -10.74 8.13 -1.51
C CYS A 141 -11.43 8.58 -2.79
N MET A 142 -11.17 7.91 -3.92
CA MET A 142 -11.77 8.27 -5.20
C MET A 142 -13.30 8.06 -5.24
N PHE A 143 -13.79 7.02 -4.57
CA PHE A 143 -15.22 6.70 -4.55
C PHE A 143 -16.00 7.39 -3.41
N ARG A 144 -15.32 8.08 -2.49
CA ARG A 144 -15.94 8.67 -1.30
C ARG A 144 -15.88 10.19 -1.36
N ASN A 145 -17.04 10.78 -1.48
CA ASN A 145 -17.29 12.20 -1.73
C ASN A 145 -16.98 13.16 -0.55
N THR A 146 -16.04 12.87 0.33
CA THR A 146 -15.71 13.77 1.43
C THR A 146 -14.40 14.51 1.13
N GLU A 147 -14.52 15.79 0.80
CA GLU A 147 -13.45 16.71 0.43
C GLU A 147 -12.26 16.71 1.40
N LEU A 148 -12.52 16.68 2.71
CA LEU A 148 -11.49 16.67 3.75
C LEU A 148 -10.55 15.45 3.69
N ASN A 149 -11.11 14.26 3.36
CA ASN A 149 -10.33 13.03 3.31
C ASN A 149 -9.43 12.97 2.06
N ARG A 150 -9.88 13.56 0.95
CA ARG A 150 -9.11 13.61 -0.29
C ARG A 150 -7.89 14.50 -0.15
N LEU A 151 -8.07 15.72 0.35
CA LEU A 151 -7.01 16.71 0.54
C LEU A 151 -5.89 16.18 1.45
N LYS A 152 -6.26 15.63 2.60
CA LYS A 152 -5.28 15.07 3.54
C LYS A 152 -4.57 13.86 2.98
N TRP A 153 -5.29 12.99 2.26
CA TRP A 153 -4.71 11.76 1.77
C TRP A 153 -3.60 12.01 0.75
N THR A 154 -3.87 12.85 -0.24
CA THR A 154 -2.91 13.10 -1.32
C THR A 154 -1.65 13.80 -0.80
N ASN A 155 -1.82 14.87 -0.03
CA ASN A 155 -0.70 15.65 0.46
C ASN A 155 0.09 14.96 1.57
N ASP A 156 -0.62 14.30 2.50
CA ASP A 156 0.01 13.76 3.70
C ASP A 156 0.49 12.33 3.53
N VAL A 157 -0.16 11.52 2.71
CA VAL A 157 0.20 10.10 2.54
C VAL A 157 1.03 9.88 1.30
N ILE A 158 0.58 10.25 0.12
CA ILE A 158 1.35 9.98 -1.11
C ILE A 158 2.74 10.61 -1.03
N TRP A 159 2.81 11.90 -0.69
CA TRP A 159 4.10 12.58 -0.64
C TRP A 159 4.98 12.13 0.53
N SER A 160 4.40 11.78 1.69
CA SER A 160 5.19 11.23 2.79
C SER A 160 5.78 9.86 2.46
N VAL A 161 5.03 9.02 1.73
CA VAL A 161 5.53 7.73 1.23
C VAL A 161 6.60 7.94 0.18
N TRP A 162 6.36 8.86 -0.75
CA TRP A 162 7.33 9.26 -1.76
C TRP A 162 8.63 9.75 -1.15
N ASP A 163 8.54 10.70 -0.23
CA ASP A 163 9.72 11.30 0.42
C ASP A 163 10.52 10.26 1.22
N ARG A 164 9.84 9.35 1.90
CA ARG A 164 10.50 8.26 2.62
C ARG A 164 11.27 7.34 1.67
N ALA A 165 10.68 6.95 0.57
CA ALA A 165 11.32 6.09 -0.42
C ALA A 165 12.46 6.81 -1.17
N ALA A 166 12.36 8.14 -1.35
CA ALA A 166 13.38 8.97 -2.01
C ALA A 166 14.57 9.32 -1.10
N LEU A 167 14.32 9.45 0.23
CA LEU A 167 15.37 9.78 1.20
C LEU A 167 16.33 8.62 1.46
N ASP A 168 15.90 7.41 1.20
CA ASP A 168 16.72 6.22 1.37
C ASP A 168 17.57 6.00 0.11
N ASN A 169 18.53 6.92 -0.12
CA ASN A 169 19.46 6.88 -1.27
C ASN A 169 20.27 5.59 -1.38
N ALA A 170 20.25 4.75 -0.35
CA ALA A 170 20.86 3.43 -0.32
C ALA A 170 19.90 2.31 -0.72
N THR A 171 18.60 2.59 -0.80
CA THR A 171 17.57 1.59 -1.10
C THR A 171 17.59 1.26 -2.59
N ASP A 172 17.69 0.00 -2.94
CA ASP A 172 17.58 -0.43 -4.32
C ASP A 172 16.19 -0.05 -4.87
N LEU A 173 16.17 0.60 -6.05
CA LEU A 173 14.92 0.97 -6.73
C LEU A 173 13.94 -0.20 -6.88
N PHE A 174 14.44 -1.44 -6.93
CA PHE A 174 13.61 -2.64 -7.00
C PHE A 174 12.82 -2.91 -5.71
N GLU A 175 13.41 -2.60 -4.55
CA GLU A 175 12.74 -2.78 -3.26
C GLU A 175 11.58 -1.79 -3.04
N VAL A 176 11.66 -0.63 -3.68
CA VAL A 176 10.64 0.43 -3.58
C VAL A 176 9.74 0.53 -4.80
N ALA A 177 9.99 -0.25 -5.85
CA ALA A 177 9.27 -0.19 -7.12
C ALA A 177 7.76 -0.30 -6.97
N GLU A 178 7.28 -1.23 -6.14
CA GLU A 178 5.85 -1.41 -5.90
C GLU A 178 5.22 -0.19 -5.23
N VAL A 179 5.92 0.42 -4.27
CA VAL A 179 5.45 1.62 -3.56
C VAL A 179 5.33 2.79 -4.52
N TYR A 180 6.37 3.04 -5.32
CA TYR A 180 6.34 4.12 -6.30
C TYR A 180 5.26 3.91 -7.35
N THR A 181 5.12 2.68 -7.85
CA THR A 181 4.07 2.34 -8.83
C THR A 181 2.69 2.59 -8.25
N SER A 182 2.41 2.19 -7.02
CA SER A 182 1.14 2.46 -6.35
C SER A 182 0.90 3.95 -6.12
N CYS A 183 1.93 4.70 -5.70
CA CYS A 183 1.83 6.15 -5.54
C CYS A 183 1.54 6.84 -6.87
N MET A 184 2.27 6.49 -7.95
CA MET A 184 2.08 7.09 -9.27
C MET A 184 0.73 6.72 -9.87
N THR A 185 0.30 5.47 -9.76
CA THR A 185 -1.03 5.04 -10.22
C THR A 185 -2.14 5.82 -9.51
N THR A 186 -2.02 6.00 -8.20
CA THR A 186 -3.01 6.76 -7.44
C THR A 186 -2.98 8.24 -7.78
N LEU A 187 -1.80 8.83 -7.91
CA LEU A 187 -1.63 10.24 -8.27
C LEU A 187 -2.18 10.50 -9.68
N ARG A 188 -1.86 9.63 -10.64
CA ARG A 188 -2.42 9.68 -12.00
C ARG A 188 -3.95 9.65 -11.99
N THR A 189 -4.53 8.73 -11.22
CA THR A 189 -5.98 8.61 -11.14
C THR A 189 -6.60 9.86 -10.53
N CYS A 190 -6.03 10.44 -9.48
CA CYS A 190 -6.49 11.70 -8.92
C CYS A 190 -6.42 12.83 -9.95
N LEU A 191 -5.31 12.95 -10.69
CA LEU A 191 -5.16 13.96 -11.75
C LEU A 191 -6.16 13.78 -12.88
N MET A 192 -6.49 12.56 -13.28
CA MET A 192 -7.51 12.28 -14.29
C MET A 192 -8.90 12.76 -13.86
N PHE A 193 -9.23 12.66 -12.57
CA PHE A 193 -10.51 13.12 -12.04
C PHE A 193 -10.55 14.63 -11.75
N GLU A 194 -9.42 15.32 -11.72
CA GLU A 194 -9.38 16.78 -11.67
C GLU A 194 -9.66 17.36 -13.06
N SER A 195 -10.82 17.95 -13.25
CA SER A 195 -11.24 18.48 -14.55
C SER A 195 -10.44 19.70 -14.98
N THR A 196 -10.02 20.55 -14.03
CA THR A 196 -9.24 21.77 -14.28
C THR A 196 -8.41 22.15 -13.05
N LYS A 197 -7.41 23.01 -13.22
CA LYS A 197 -6.62 23.67 -12.16
C LYS A 197 -7.47 24.32 -11.07
N ASP A 198 -8.62 24.88 -11.48
CA ASP A 198 -9.51 25.66 -10.59
C ASP A 198 -10.32 24.74 -9.66
N VAL A 199 -10.48 23.49 -9.95
CA VAL A 199 -11.29 22.54 -9.18
C VAL A 199 -10.46 21.79 -8.13
N ASN A 200 -9.19 21.98 -8.02
CA ASN A 200 -8.24 21.39 -7.03
C ASN A 200 -8.87 20.47 -5.93
N MET A 201 -9.66 19.49 -6.41
CA MET A 201 -10.48 18.62 -5.56
C MET A 201 -9.64 17.76 -4.60
N TYR A 202 -8.44 17.39 -5.03
CA TYR A 202 -7.50 16.56 -4.27
C TYR A 202 -6.38 17.37 -3.61
N GLY A 203 -6.38 18.69 -3.74
CA GLY A 203 -5.35 19.58 -3.17
C GLY A 203 -3.95 19.35 -3.75
N LEU A 204 -3.86 18.83 -4.97
CA LEU A 204 -2.59 18.44 -5.61
C LEU A 204 -1.76 19.65 -6.03
N TRP A 205 -2.42 20.68 -6.58
CA TRP A 205 -1.75 21.79 -7.25
C TRP A 205 -0.81 22.61 -6.35
N PRO A 206 -1.18 22.95 -5.09
CA PRO A 206 -0.25 23.63 -4.19
C PRO A 206 1.00 22.80 -3.86
N SER A 207 0.86 21.47 -3.82
CA SER A 207 1.99 20.57 -3.56
C SER A 207 2.89 20.43 -4.79
N ILE A 208 2.30 20.28 -5.98
CA ILE A 208 3.03 20.20 -7.25
C ILE A 208 3.81 21.48 -7.52
N GLY A 209 3.21 22.66 -7.22
CA GLY A 209 3.86 23.97 -7.36
C GLY A 209 5.07 24.20 -6.43
N LYS A 210 5.28 23.36 -5.42
CA LYS A 210 6.41 23.42 -4.47
C LYS A 210 7.62 22.58 -4.87
N GLY A 211 7.89 22.40 -6.15
CA GLY A 211 9.07 21.67 -6.63
C GLY A 211 8.86 20.16 -6.78
N ARG A 212 7.64 19.64 -6.58
CA ARG A 212 7.36 18.20 -6.76
C ARG A 212 7.54 17.73 -8.20
N LEU A 213 7.29 18.60 -9.16
CA LEU A 213 7.54 18.29 -10.57
C LEU A 213 9.02 18.03 -10.84
N ASP A 214 9.92 18.84 -10.25
CA ASP A 214 11.37 18.64 -10.37
C ASP A 214 11.81 17.33 -9.72
N CYS A 215 11.20 16.97 -8.58
CA CYS A 215 11.43 15.68 -7.93
C CYS A 215 10.98 14.51 -8.83
N LEU A 216 9.81 14.60 -9.47
CA LEU A 216 9.29 13.60 -10.40
C LEU A 216 10.20 13.46 -11.62
N GLN A 217 10.67 14.58 -12.19
CA GLN A 217 11.60 14.58 -13.33
C GLN A 217 12.95 13.96 -12.96
N THR A 218 13.49 14.29 -11.79
CA THR A 218 14.73 13.70 -11.29
C THR A 218 14.58 12.19 -11.10
N PHE A 219 13.47 11.76 -10.50
CA PHE A 219 13.18 10.34 -10.33
C PHE A 219 13.04 9.62 -11.67
N TRP A 220 12.28 10.19 -12.61
CA TRP A 220 12.13 9.62 -13.95
C TRP A 220 13.50 9.42 -14.63
N ASN A 221 14.38 10.43 -14.57
CA ASN A 221 15.72 10.34 -15.13
C ASN A 221 16.56 9.22 -14.46
N GLN A 222 16.44 9.04 -13.14
CA GLN A 222 17.13 7.96 -12.42
C GLN A 222 16.62 6.57 -12.83
N VAL A 223 15.29 6.41 -12.97
CA VAL A 223 14.70 5.15 -13.43
C VAL A 223 15.13 4.85 -14.87
N HIS A 224 15.07 5.85 -15.75
CA HIS A 224 15.52 5.73 -17.15
C HIS A 224 16.99 5.27 -17.25
N ALA A 225 17.88 5.94 -16.56
CA ALA A 225 19.31 5.56 -16.52
C ALA A 225 19.52 4.13 -16.00
N LYS A 226 18.72 3.69 -15.02
CA LYS A 226 18.78 2.33 -14.49
C LYS A 226 18.29 1.29 -15.50
N ILE A 227 17.25 1.61 -16.28
CA ILE A 227 16.75 0.75 -17.38
C ILE A 227 17.83 0.59 -18.44
N GLU A 228 18.47 1.68 -18.85
CA GLU A 228 19.57 1.64 -19.83
C GLU A 228 20.73 0.76 -19.35
N ALA A 229 21.19 0.98 -18.10
CA ALA A 229 22.27 0.18 -17.52
C ALA A 229 21.91 -1.32 -17.49
N ARG A 230 20.71 -1.67 -17.00
CA ARG A 230 20.26 -3.07 -16.94
C ARG A 230 20.06 -3.69 -18.32
N SER A 231 19.66 -2.89 -19.31
CA SER A 231 19.53 -3.35 -20.69
C SER A 231 20.89 -3.66 -21.32
N CYS A 232 21.94 -2.89 -20.97
CA CYS A 232 23.31 -3.19 -21.38
C CYS A 232 23.81 -4.49 -20.72
N ASP A 233 23.66 -4.63 -19.39
CA ASP A 233 24.02 -5.85 -18.66
C ASP A 233 23.32 -7.08 -19.26
N LYS A 234 22.04 -6.96 -19.58
CA LYS A 234 21.26 -8.04 -20.21
C LYS A 234 21.85 -8.47 -21.56
N LYS A 235 22.24 -7.51 -22.43
CA LYS A 235 22.85 -7.82 -23.73
C LYS A 235 24.16 -8.57 -23.56
N GLU A 236 24.92 -8.27 -22.52
CA GLU A 236 26.17 -8.97 -22.21
C GLU A 236 25.91 -10.41 -21.79
N VAL A 237 24.94 -10.64 -20.89
CA VAL A 237 24.56 -12.00 -20.46
C VAL A 237 23.94 -12.81 -21.61
N ASP A 238 23.16 -12.18 -22.49
CA ASP A 238 22.63 -12.81 -23.72
C ASP A 238 23.79 -13.29 -24.62
N ARG A 239 24.85 -12.46 -24.78
CA ARG A 239 26.05 -12.85 -25.55
C ARG A 239 26.79 -14.01 -24.89
N GLU A 240 27.06 -13.96 -23.58
CA GLU A 240 27.67 -15.05 -22.83
C GLU A 240 26.89 -16.38 -23.00
N LEU A 241 25.56 -16.30 -22.98
CA LEU A 241 24.69 -17.47 -23.16
C LEU A 241 24.85 -18.08 -24.56
N LEU A 242 24.98 -17.25 -25.61
CA LEU A 242 25.21 -17.70 -26.98
C LEU A 242 26.58 -18.40 -27.11
N GLU A 243 27.64 -17.82 -26.53
CA GLU A 243 28.99 -18.41 -26.53
C GLU A 243 29.02 -19.79 -25.83
N VAL A 244 28.28 -19.95 -24.74
CA VAL A 244 28.14 -21.25 -24.04
C VAL A 244 27.33 -22.25 -24.86
N GLN A 245 26.41 -21.80 -25.72
CA GLN A 245 25.64 -22.69 -26.61
C GLN A 245 26.50 -23.27 -27.74
N ASP A 246 27.39 -22.43 -28.27
CA ASP A 246 28.25 -22.83 -29.40
C ASP A 246 29.48 -23.66 -28.96
N GLY A 247 29.87 -23.61 -27.70
CA GLY A 247 31.18 -24.11 -27.23
C GLY A 247 31.18 -25.44 -26.47
N SER A 248 30.05 -26.03 -26.03
CA SER A 248 30.17 -27.17 -25.12
C SER A 248 29.07 -28.25 -25.17
N GLY A 249 29.43 -29.44 -25.57
CA GLY A 249 28.68 -30.67 -25.40
C GLY A 249 28.88 -31.40 -24.05
N GLY A 250 29.44 -30.77 -23.01
CA GLY A 250 29.74 -31.40 -21.72
C GLY A 250 28.76 -31.07 -20.60
N SER A 251 28.68 -31.93 -19.58
CA SER A 251 27.76 -31.77 -18.41
C SER A 251 27.98 -30.45 -17.61
N SER A 252 29.19 -29.89 -17.66
CA SER A 252 29.53 -28.59 -17.05
C SER A 252 28.85 -27.40 -17.75
N GLY A 253 28.71 -27.48 -19.09
CA GLY A 253 28.05 -26.43 -19.88
C GLY A 253 26.55 -26.34 -19.59
N SER A 254 25.89 -27.42 -19.24
CA SER A 254 24.47 -27.44 -18.90
C SER A 254 24.13 -26.64 -17.65
N ARG A 255 24.96 -26.73 -16.59
CA ARG A 255 24.78 -25.96 -15.34
C ARG A 255 25.02 -24.47 -15.55
N THR A 256 26.03 -24.11 -16.32
CA THR A 256 26.35 -22.70 -16.65
C THR A 256 25.23 -22.09 -17.46
N LYS A 257 24.73 -22.79 -18.47
CA LYS A 257 23.57 -22.38 -19.28
C LYS A 257 22.34 -22.13 -18.42
N GLN A 258 22.03 -23.04 -17.48
CA GLN A 258 20.87 -22.88 -16.58
C GLN A 258 21.02 -21.67 -15.66
N ARG A 259 22.23 -21.40 -15.16
CA ARG A 259 22.51 -20.21 -14.35
C ARG A 259 22.35 -18.90 -15.13
N LEU A 260 22.88 -18.86 -16.35
CA LEU A 260 22.74 -17.67 -17.20
C LEU A 260 21.29 -17.43 -17.60
N ALA A 261 20.54 -18.47 -17.92
CA ALA A 261 19.11 -18.37 -18.24
C ALA A 261 18.28 -17.83 -17.05
N ALA A 262 18.55 -18.32 -15.83
CA ALA A 262 17.90 -17.81 -14.63
C ALA A 262 18.27 -16.34 -14.34
N ARG A 263 19.54 -15.95 -14.57
CA ARG A 263 19.97 -14.56 -14.44
C ARG A 263 19.27 -13.65 -15.45
N LEU A 264 19.14 -14.08 -16.70
CA LEU A 264 18.41 -13.35 -17.74
C LEU A 264 16.94 -13.14 -17.39
N GLU A 265 16.28 -14.16 -16.87
CA GLU A 265 14.88 -14.06 -16.48
C GLU A 265 14.70 -13.06 -15.35
N GLY A 266 15.55 -13.10 -14.31
CA GLY A 266 15.59 -12.09 -13.25
C GLY A 266 15.77 -10.66 -13.79
N MET A 267 16.72 -10.47 -14.72
CA MET A 267 16.96 -9.15 -15.33
C MET A 267 15.78 -8.66 -16.19
N ARG A 268 15.07 -9.56 -16.87
CA ARG A 268 13.85 -9.20 -17.62
C ARG A 268 12.74 -8.73 -16.70
N GLU A 269 12.56 -9.40 -15.57
CA GLU A 269 11.58 -9.01 -14.57
C GLU A 269 11.91 -7.65 -13.96
N GLU A 270 13.18 -7.41 -13.60
CA GLU A 270 13.66 -6.12 -13.10
C GLU A 270 13.43 -4.98 -14.10
N ILE A 271 13.82 -5.16 -15.36
CA ILE A 271 13.61 -4.18 -16.43
C ILE A 271 12.11 -3.91 -16.61
N SER A 272 11.27 -4.95 -16.61
CA SER A 272 9.81 -4.79 -16.74
C SER A 272 9.22 -3.92 -15.62
N ARG A 273 9.64 -4.14 -14.38
CA ARG A 273 9.20 -3.33 -13.22
C ARG A 273 9.64 -1.87 -13.36
N LEU A 274 10.88 -1.61 -13.77
CA LEU A 274 11.38 -0.26 -14.00
C LEU A 274 10.63 0.45 -15.13
N CYS A 275 10.34 -0.24 -16.24
CA CYS A 275 9.56 0.31 -17.34
C CYS A 275 8.14 0.71 -16.91
N ILE A 276 7.50 -0.07 -16.03
CA ILE A 276 6.20 0.29 -15.44
C ILE A 276 6.32 1.57 -14.60
N MET A 277 7.38 1.70 -13.80
CA MET A 277 7.63 2.90 -12.99
C MET A 277 7.86 4.13 -13.88
N GLU A 278 8.72 3.99 -14.88
CA GLU A 278 9.02 5.04 -15.86
C GLU A 278 7.75 5.51 -16.56
N HIS A 279 6.97 4.58 -17.12
CA HIS A 279 5.72 4.87 -17.80
C HIS A 279 4.72 5.61 -16.90
N ASN A 280 4.48 5.10 -15.69
CA ASN A 280 3.55 5.73 -14.77
C ASN A 280 4.00 7.13 -14.35
N THR A 281 5.29 7.34 -14.15
CA THR A 281 5.85 8.66 -13.81
C THR A 281 5.72 9.62 -15.00
N GLY A 282 6.03 9.17 -16.22
CA GLY A 282 5.85 9.94 -17.45
C GLY A 282 4.40 10.40 -17.63
N MET A 283 3.44 9.47 -17.50
CA MET A 283 2.01 9.80 -17.59
C MET A 283 1.55 10.82 -16.53
N VAL A 284 2.09 10.76 -15.32
CA VAL A 284 1.79 11.76 -14.28
C VAL A 284 2.32 13.13 -14.67
N MET A 285 3.55 13.21 -15.17
CA MET A 285 4.16 14.47 -15.62
C MET A 285 3.40 15.08 -16.80
N GLU A 286 3.03 14.28 -17.79
CA GLU A 286 2.22 14.71 -18.94
C GLU A 286 0.88 15.31 -18.48
N LEU A 287 0.14 14.60 -17.61
CA LEU A 287 -1.12 15.11 -17.04
C LEU A 287 -0.94 16.41 -16.25
N ILE A 288 0.20 16.58 -15.54
CA ILE A 288 0.51 17.81 -14.85
C ILE A 288 0.74 18.96 -15.85
N HIS A 289 1.44 18.70 -16.94
CA HIS A 289 1.68 19.72 -17.97
C HIS A 289 0.39 20.11 -18.69
N GLU A 290 -0.39 19.14 -19.18
CA GLU A 290 -1.66 19.37 -19.86
C GLU A 290 -2.64 20.22 -19.04
N LYS A 291 -2.66 20.04 -17.72
CA LYS A 291 -3.58 20.77 -16.83
C LYS A 291 -3.02 22.07 -16.27
N LYS A 292 -1.74 22.38 -16.53
CA LYS A 292 -1.14 23.68 -16.22
C LYS A 292 -1.39 24.72 -17.30
N GLU A 293 -1.56 24.28 -18.54
CA GLU A 293 -1.98 25.12 -19.68
C GLU A 293 -3.48 25.43 -19.62
#